data_f0df69064cfd3f264a95d6bae44e8b8b
#
_entry.id   f0df69064cfd3f264a95d6bae44e8b8b
#
_cell.length_a   1.000
_cell.length_b   1.000
_cell.length_c   1.000
_cell.angle_alpha   90.00
_cell.angle_beta   90.00
_cell.angle_gamma   90.00
#
_symmetry.space_group_name_H-M   'P 1'
#
loop_
_entity.id
_entity.type
_entity.pdbx_description
1 polymer ?
#
loop_
_entity_poly.entity_id
_entity_poly.type
_entity_poly.pdbx_seq_one_letter_code
_entity_poly.pdbx_strand_id
1 'polypeptide(L)'
;NISGLAFGKSEVLERIGGAENITPFAERPRRVGFAARFDQEKQPGFFMDLIEMYGELTSEPCEFAIYSGGPLRSNNPEYIERARRMEAEGKLKIYDNISKNEYYAHLNNTRVLFNCALQDWVSNTVSEADTVGCNVLYPAYRSFPETFANDPNRLYIPWSIDDAYHKLQNLLREPHHNMGLISDWNNSTVDRVVDIITGVGEQWNRAGNRYRDHAAHEKYQVVKIES
;
A
#
# COMPACT_ATOMS: atom_id res chain seq x y z
N ASN A 1 -8.85 -6.60 -5.88
CA ASN A 1 -9.05 -5.20 -6.22
C ASN A 1 -8.16 -4.76 -7.40
N ILE A 2 -8.21 -5.56 -8.47
CA ILE A 2 -7.36 -5.44 -9.66
C ILE A 2 -7.54 -4.08 -10.35
N SER A 3 -8.78 -3.62 -10.46
CA SER A 3 -9.10 -2.32 -11.07
C SER A 3 -8.58 -1.12 -10.27
N GLY A 4 -8.52 -1.20 -8.95
CA GLY A 4 -8.03 -0.11 -8.10
C GLY A 4 -6.54 0.20 -8.29
N LEU A 5 -5.72 -0.81 -8.59
CA LEU A 5 -4.28 -0.64 -8.77
C LEU A 5 -3.93 -0.03 -10.14
N ALA A 6 -4.64 -0.41 -11.21
CA ALA A 6 -4.40 0.15 -12.54
C ALA A 6 -4.87 1.62 -12.63
N PHE A 7 -6.03 1.95 -12.07
CA PHE A 7 -6.53 3.32 -12.02
C PHE A 7 -5.72 4.21 -11.09
N GLY A 8 -5.21 3.66 -9.97
CA GLY A 8 -4.42 4.42 -9.00
C GLY A 8 -3.16 5.04 -9.59
N LYS A 9 -2.45 4.34 -10.47
CA LYS A 9 -1.25 4.88 -11.12
C LYS A 9 -1.57 6.08 -11.99
N SER A 10 -2.58 6.02 -12.84
CA SER A 10 -3.00 7.13 -13.69
C SER A 10 -3.45 8.33 -12.88
N GLU A 11 -4.22 8.11 -11.81
CA GLU A 11 -4.67 9.17 -10.92
C GLU A 11 -3.50 9.87 -10.22
N VAL A 12 -2.51 9.12 -9.71
CA VAL A 12 -1.34 9.71 -9.06
C VAL A 12 -0.58 10.61 -10.03
N LEU A 13 -0.26 10.11 -11.22
CA LEU A 13 0.47 10.87 -12.22
C LEU A 13 -0.28 12.10 -12.68
N GLU A 14 -1.57 12.00 -12.95
CA GLU A 14 -2.41 13.15 -13.32
C GLU A 14 -2.38 14.23 -12.23
N ARG A 15 -2.52 13.84 -10.97
CA ARG A 15 -2.59 14.79 -9.85
C ARG A 15 -1.27 15.45 -9.49
N ILE A 16 -0.14 14.84 -9.82
CA ILE A 16 1.18 15.48 -9.70
C ILE A 16 1.60 16.23 -10.97
N GLY A 17 0.77 16.20 -12.02
CA GLY A 17 0.98 16.93 -13.27
C GLY A 17 1.85 16.21 -14.29
N GLY A 18 2.05 14.89 -14.16
CA GLY A 18 2.80 14.05 -15.09
C GLY A 18 3.98 13.32 -14.47
N ALA A 19 4.49 12.31 -15.16
CA ALA A 19 5.62 11.51 -14.70
C ALA A 19 6.92 12.34 -14.59
N GLU A 20 7.05 13.40 -15.39
CA GLU A 20 8.18 14.33 -15.37
C GLU A 20 8.26 15.14 -14.07
N ASN A 21 7.18 15.21 -13.31
CA ASN A 21 7.13 15.90 -12.02
C ASN A 21 7.43 14.98 -10.84
N ILE A 22 7.82 13.72 -11.09
CA ILE A 22 8.28 12.83 -10.02
C ILE A 22 9.62 13.38 -9.49
N THR A 23 9.63 13.73 -8.20
CA THR A 23 10.84 14.22 -7.53
C THR A 23 11.89 13.11 -7.48
N PRO A 24 13.11 13.30 -8.01
CA PRO A 24 14.18 12.33 -7.90
C PRO A 24 14.46 11.96 -6.44
N PHE A 25 14.73 10.70 -6.16
CA PHE A 25 14.92 10.22 -4.78
C PHE A 25 15.99 11.00 -4.00
N ALA A 26 17.10 11.34 -4.65
CA ALA A 26 18.19 12.08 -4.03
C ALA A 26 17.80 13.51 -3.61
N GLU A 27 16.83 14.12 -4.29
CA GLU A 27 16.35 15.47 -4.01
C GLU A 27 15.28 15.49 -2.91
N ARG A 28 14.72 14.34 -2.54
CA ARG A 28 13.71 14.25 -1.49
C ARG A 28 14.33 14.47 -0.11
N PRO A 29 13.64 15.19 0.77
CA PRO A 29 14.03 15.22 2.19
C PRO A 29 14.03 13.80 2.77
N ARG A 30 14.84 13.55 3.79
CA ARG A 30 14.79 12.29 4.56
C ARG A 30 13.47 12.28 5.34
N ARG A 31 12.44 11.77 4.71
CA ARG A 31 11.08 11.73 5.24
C ARG A 31 10.54 10.32 5.21
N VAL A 32 9.92 9.93 6.33
CA VAL A 32 9.16 8.69 6.50
C VAL A 32 7.69 9.05 6.66
N GLY A 33 6.85 8.56 5.77
CA GLY A 33 5.41 8.78 5.80
C GLY A 33 4.64 7.58 6.35
N PHE A 34 3.57 7.84 7.08
CA PHE A 34 2.57 6.87 7.49
C PHE A 34 1.22 7.31 6.91
N ALA A 35 0.64 6.49 6.04
CA ALA A 35 -0.61 6.79 5.33
C ALA A 35 -1.62 5.66 5.52
N ALA A 36 -2.12 5.50 6.73
CA ALA A 36 -3.15 4.54 7.08
C ALA A 36 -4.13 5.16 8.10
N ARG A 37 -5.29 4.52 8.29
CA ARG A 37 -6.14 4.86 9.42
C ARG A 37 -5.34 4.71 10.71
N PHE A 38 -5.61 5.59 11.68
CA PHE A 38 -4.85 5.60 12.95
C PHE A 38 -5.50 4.70 14.01
N ASP A 39 -6.23 3.67 13.56
CA ASP A 39 -6.90 2.69 14.40
C ASP A 39 -5.96 1.57 14.84
N GLN A 40 -6.32 0.87 15.90
CA GLN A 40 -5.48 -0.13 16.55
C GLN A 40 -5.02 -1.25 15.59
N GLU A 41 -5.83 -1.67 14.62
CA GLU A 41 -5.44 -2.70 13.64
C GLU A 41 -4.36 -2.25 12.65
N LYS A 42 -4.12 -0.95 12.54
CA LYS A 42 -3.02 -0.36 11.77
C LYS A 42 -1.76 -0.12 12.60
N GLN A 43 -1.81 -0.42 13.87
CA GLN A 43 -0.70 -0.36 14.83
C GLN A 43 0.11 0.96 14.83
N PRO A 44 -0.54 2.13 14.91
CA PRO A 44 0.19 3.39 14.92
C PRO A 44 1.13 3.54 16.12
N GLY A 45 0.88 2.80 17.21
CA GLY A 45 1.79 2.70 18.36
C GLY A 45 3.17 2.22 17.95
N PHE A 46 3.26 1.18 17.12
CA PHE A 46 4.54 0.67 16.62
C PHE A 46 5.29 1.70 15.76
N PHE A 47 4.57 2.48 14.96
CA PHE A 47 5.20 3.58 14.20
C PHE A 47 5.77 4.66 15.14
N MET A 48 5.04 5.01 16.19
CA MET A 48 5.51 5.97 17.19
C MET A 48 6.70 5.45 18.00
N ASP A 49 6.72 4.15 18.33
CA ASP A 49 7.87 3.50 18.99
C ASP A 49 9.11 3.55 18.07
N LEU A 50 8.94 3.32 16.77
CA LEU A 50 10.01 3.42 15.78
C LEU A 50 10.60 4.83 15.69
N ILE A 51 9.77 5.88 15.81
CA ILE A 51 10.23 7.28 15.83
C ILE A 51 11.09 7.54 17.07
N GLU A 52 10.65 7.08 18.24
CA GLU A 52 11.41 7.23 19.48
C GLU A 52 12.75 6.52 19.41
N MET A 53 12.74 5.24 18.97
CA MET A 53 13.96 4.47 18.77
C MET A 53 14.91 5.13 17.75
N TYR A 54 14.37 5.68 16.66
CA TYR A 54 15.18 6.40 15.68
C TYR A 54 15.89 7.58 16.30
N GLY A 55 15.20 8.38 17.10
CA GLY A 55 15.77 9.55 17.78
C GLY A 55 16.81 9.19 18.85
N GLU A 56 16.72 8.00 19.44
CA GLU A 56 17.70 7.51 20.42
C GLU A 56 18.98 6.98 19.78
N LEU A 57 18.86 6.32 18.62
CA LEU A 57 19.96 5.58 17.98
C LEU A 57 20.72 6.36 16.92
N THR A 58 20.17 7.48 16.42
CA THR A 58 20.83 8.27 15.38
C THR A 58 20.59 9.76 15.55
N SER A 59 21.64 10.54 15.24
CA SER A 59 21.57 12.00 15.14
C SER A 59 21.25 12.48 13.70
N GLU A 60 21.12 11.57 12.74
CA GLU A 60 20.78 11.93 11.37
C GLU A 60 19.34 12.48 11.33
N PRO A 61 19.14 13.72 10.87
CA PRO A 61 17.80 14.30 10.86
C PRO A 61 16.87 13.52 9.91
N CYS A 62 15.68 13.22 10.39
CA CYS A 62 14.63 12.58 9.60
C CYS A 62 13.29 13.18 10.01
N GLU A 63 12.47 13.51 9.04
CA GLU A 63 11.11 13.94 9.27
C GLU A 63 10.18 12.72 9.25
N PHE A 64 9.45 12.50 10.33
CA PHE A 64 8.35 11.54 10.37
C PHE A 64 7.03 12.26 10.19
N ALA A 65 6.15 11.71 9.34
CA ALA A 65 4.91 12.36 8.97
C ALA A 65 3.73 11.40 8.93
N ILE A 66 2.58 11.85 9.41
CA ILE A 66 1.29 11.16 9.22
C ILE A 66 0.49 11.92 8.17
N TYR A 67 -0.10 11.18 7.22
CA TYR A 67 -0.95 11.72 6.17
C TYR A 67 -2.38 11.22 6.35
N SER A 68 -3.33 12.13 6.50
CA SER A 68 -4.75 11.83 6.68
C SER A 68 -5.63 12.77 5.85
N GLY A 69 -6.51 12.21 5.04
CA GLY A 69 -7.47 13.00 4.24
C GLY A 69 -8.64 13.59 5.05
N GLY A 70 -8.75 13.26 6.33
CA GLY A 70 -9.69 13.83 7.28
C GLY A 70 -9.00 14.18 8.58
N PRO A 71 -9.75 14.63 9.62
CA PRO A 71 -9.18 14.85 10.94
C PRO A 71 -8.52 13.56 11.45
N LEU A 72 -7.32 13.67 12.03
CA LEU A 72 -6.68 12.52 12.65
C LEU A 72 -7.54 12.00 13.80
N ARG A 73 -7.99 10.77 13.68
CA ARG A 73 -8.85 10.09 14.66
C ARG A 73 -8.49 8.61 14.76
N SER A 74 -8.78 8.03 15.90
CA SER A 74 -8.52 6.63 16.23
C SER A 74 -9.64 6.06 17.07
N ASN A 75 -9.82 4.74 16.99
CA ASN A 75 -10.65 3.99 17.94
C ASN A 75 -9.95 3.81 19.32
N ASN A 76 -8.68 4.20 19.45
CA ASN A 76 -7.95 4.33 20.71
C ASN A 76 -7.47 5.77 20.90
N PRO A 77 -8.08 6.56 21.83
CA PRO A 77 -7.70 7.95 22.07
C PRO A 77 -6.23 8.14 22.46
N GLU A 78 -5.62 7.19 23.15
CA GLU A 78 -4.22 7.28 23.60
C GLU A 78 -3.25 7.46 22.42
N TYR A 79 -3.56 6.87 21.26
CA TYR A 79 -2.74 7.06 20.08
C TYR A 79 -2.76 8.50 19.56
N ILE A 80 -3.93 9.15 19.63
CA ILE A 80 -4.07 10.55 19.24
C ILE A 80 -3.30 11.45 20.20
N GLU A 81 -3.45 11.23 21.51
CA GLU A 81 -2.76 12.01 22.54
C GLU A 81 -1.23 11.87 22.40
N ARG A 82 -0.74 10.65 22.22
CA ARG A 82 0.68 10.39 21.99
C ARG A 82 1.18 11.07 20.70
N ALA A 83 0.47 10.94 19.59
CA ALA A 83 0.86 11.56 18.31
C ALA A 83 0.92 13.08 18.42
N ARG A 84 -0.08 13.73 19.05
CA ARG A 84 -0.09 15.19 19.24
C ARG A 84 1.01 15.65 20.19
N ARG A 85 1.34 14.89 21.22
CA ARG A 85 2.49 15.18 22.10
C ARG A 85 3.80 15.11 21.31
N MET A 86 4.01 14.06 20.51
CA MET A 86 5.21 13.92 19.67
C MET A 86 5.31 15.04 18.62
N GLU A 87 4.17 15.51 18.09
CA GLU A 87 4.13 16.67 17.20
C GLU A 87 4.58 17.94 17.93
N ALA A 88 4.07 18.18 19.14
CA ALA A 88 4.46 19.32 19.98
C ALA A 88 5.96 19.27 20.36
N GLU A 89 6.53 18.08 20.50
CA GLU A 89 7.95 17.84 20.75
C GLU A 89 8.82 17.95 19.47
N GLY A 90 8.19 18.15 18.30
CA GLY A 90 8.90 18.26 17.02
C GLY A 90 9.41 16.91 16.46
N LYS A 91 9.00 15.78 17.04
CA LYS A 91 9.40 14.43 16.60
C LYS A 91 8.58 13.91 15.42
N LEU A 92 7.37 14.46 15.22
CA LEU A 92 6.39 14.00 14.25
C LEU A 92 5.70 15.21 13.64
N LYS A 93 5.32 15.14 12.37
CA LYS A 93 4.40 16.07 11.71
C LYS A 93 3.09 15.39 11.38
N ILE A 94 1.98 16.06 11.62
CA ILE A 94 0.66 15.57 11.31
C ILE A 94 0.04 16.44 10.22
N TYR A 95 -0.13 15.85 9.03
CA TYR A 95 -0.82 16.46 7.91
C TYR A 95 -2.22 15.82 7.83
N ASP A 96 -3.17 16.39 8.56
CA ASP A 96 -4.56 15.97 8.54
C ASP A 96 -5.46 16.95 7.77
N ASN A 97 -6.64 16.49 7.37
CA ASN A 97 -7.57 17.21 6.48
C ASN A 97 -6.96 17.61 5.13
N ILE A 98 -5.93 16.89 4.67
CA ILE A 98 -5.31 17.18 3.38
C ILE A 98 -6.12 16.62 2.23
N SER A 99 -6.16 17.34 1.12
CA SER A 99 -6.74 16.88 -0.13
C SER A 99 -5.91 15.75 -0.74
N LYS A 100 -6.49 15.04 -1.70
CA LYS A 100 -5.79 13.98 -2.43
C LYS A 100 -4.58 14.54 -3.19
N ASN A 101 -4.64 15.76 -3.70
CA ASN A 101 -3.52 16.41 -4.38
C ASN A 101 -2.37 16.70 -3.42
N GLU A 102 -2.68 17.23 -2.23
CA GLU A 102 -1.68 17.49 -1.19
C GLU A 102 -1.05 16.17 -0.70
N TYR A 103 -1.86 15.13 -0.53
CA TYR A 103 -1.34 13.81 -0.17
C TYR A 103 -0.33 13.30 -1.20
N TYR A 104 -0.64 13.36 -2.50
CA TYR A 104 0.31 12.91 -3.52
C TYR A 104 1.54 13.82 -3.64
N ALA A 105 1.41 15.12 -3.41
CA ALA A 105 2.55 16.02 -3.33
C ALA A 105 3.47 15.68 -2.15
N HIS A 106 2.89 15.34 -0.98
CA HIS A 106 3.66 14.84 0.16
C HIS A 106 4.34 13.50 -0.15
N LEU A 107 3.61 12.57 -0.74
CA LEU A 107 4.13 11.24 -1.08
C LEU A 107 5.28 11.32 -2.09
N ASN A 108 5.16 12.20 -3.10
CA ASN A 108 6.21 12.48 -4.09
C ASN A 108 7.50 13.06 -3.45
N ASN A 109 7.39 13.63 -2.26
CA ASN A 109 8.51 14.15 -1.47
C ASN A 109 8.85 13.28 -0.25
N THR A 110 8.39 12.03 -0.23
CA THR A 110 8.67 11.05 0.83
C THR A 110 9.68 10.03 0.32
N ARG A 111 10.70 9.70 1.13
CA ARG A 111 11.66 8.65 0.79
C ARG A 111 11.12 7.27 1.09
N VAL A 112 10.47 7.10 2.25
CA VAL A 112 9.96 5.80 2.69
C VAL A 112 8.51 5.93 3.17
N LEU A 113 7.62 5.13 2.62
CA LEU A 113 6.30 4.90 3.18
C LEU A 113 6.36 3.70 4.10
N PHE A 114 6.12 3.93 5.39
CA PHE A 114 6.11 2.90 6.41
C PHE A 114 4.69 2.40 6.68
N ASN A 115 4.55 1.10 6.84
CA ASN A 115 3.29 0.47 7.22
C ASN A 115 3.52 -0.60 8.29
N CYS A 116 2.64 -0.67 9.27
CA CYS A 116 2.63 -1.69 10.32
C CYS A 116 1.27 -2.36 10.50
N ALA A 117 0.41 -2.27 9.49
CA ALA A 117 -0.92 -2.86 9.54
C ALA A 117 -0.88 -4.38 9.66
N LEU A 118 -1.68 -4.93 10.55
CA LEU A 118 -1.92 -6.38 10.68
C LEU A 118 -3.10 -6.86 9.82
N GLN A 119 -3.89 -5.94 9.30
CA GLN A 119 -5.02 -6.23 8.43
C GLN A 119 -4.97 -5.34 7.20
N ASP A 120 -4.35 -5.85 6.15
CA ASP A 120 -4.48 -5.31 4.82
C ASP A 120 -4.32 -6.46 3.82
N TRP A 121 -5.22 -6.57 2.86
CA TRP A 121 -5.14 -7.59 1.81
C TRP A 121 -4.30 -7.10 0.64
N VAL A 122 -4.53 -5.87 0.23
CA VAL A 122 -3.74 -5.12 -0.76
C VAL A 122 -3.79 -3.66 -0.36
N SER A 123 -2.65 -3.09 -0.05
CA SER A 123 -2.55 -1.69 0.31
C SER A 123 -2.49 -0.81 -0.95
N ASN A 124 -3.50 0.02 -1.18
CA ASN A 124 -3.48 0.97 -2.29
C ASN A 124 -2.30 1.94 -2.16
N THR A 125 -1.89 2.27 -0.93
CA THR A 125 -0.77 3.17 -0.67
C THR A 125 0.56 2.62 -1.17
N VAL A 126 0.71 1.29 -1.31
CA VAL A 126 1.89 0.67 -1.94
C VAL A 126 2.00 1.08 -3.41
N SER A 127 0.90 0.94 -4.15
CA SER A 127 0.86 1.30 -5.56
C SER A 127 1.06 2.80 -5.78
N GLU A 128 0.47 3.61 -4.91
CA GLU A 128 0.64 5.07 -4.92
C GLU A 128 2.11 5.45 -4.67
N ALA A 129 2.75 4.85 -3.67
CA ALA A 129 4.16 5.07 -3.33
C ALA A 129 5.10 4.60 -4.46
N ASP A 130 4.86 3.40 -4.99
CA ASP A 130 5.66 2.86 -6.10
C ASP A 130 5.56 3.73 -7.36
N THR A 131 4.38 4.29 -7.64
CA THR A 131 4.17 5.19 -8.79
C THR A 131 5.06 6.44 -8.75
N VAL A 132 5.29 7.00 -7.58
CA VAL A 132 6.17 8.17 -7.41
C VAL A 132 7.60 7.80 -7.05
N GLY A 133 7.95 6.52 -7.04
CA GLY A 133 9.29 6.05 -6.67
C GLY A 133 9.64 6.28 -5.19
N CYS A 134 8.64 6.23 -4.31
CA CYS A 134 8.83 6.21 -2.88
C CYS A 134 9.12 4.77 -2.43
N ASN A 135 10.19 4.56 -1.65
CA ASN A 135 10.43 3.26 -1.05
C ASN A 135 9.29 2.87 -0.10
N VAL A 136 9.09 1.58 0.08
CA VAL A 136 8.06 1.06 1.00
C VAL A 136 8.67 0.08 1.99
N LEU A 137 8.22 0.12 3.24
CA LEU A 137 8.63 -0.82 4.29
C LEU A 137 7.40 -1.34 5.03
N TYR A 138 7.17 -2.64 4.92
CA TYR A 138 5.97 -3.33 5.40
C TYR A 138 6.32 -4.53 6.27
N PRO A 139 5.44 -4.99 7.15
CA PRO A 139 5.68 -6.23 7.90
C PRO A 139 5.61 -7.45 6.98
N ALA A 140 6.48 -8.44 7.19
CA ALA A 140 6.43 -9.74 6.52
C ALA A 140 5.22 -10.55 7.02
N TYR A 141 4.02 -10.07 6.76
CA TYR A 141 2.78 -10.61 7.32
C TYR A 141 1.67 -10.69 6.26
N ARG A 142 0.86 -11.74 6.31
CA ARG A 142 -0.28 -12.00 5.41
C ARG A 142 0.11 -11.91 3.93
N SER A 143 -0.50 -10.97 3.18
CA SER A 143 -0.30 -10.80 1.73
C SER A 143 0.91 -9.95 1.36
N PHE A 144 1.55 -9.27 2.30
CA PHE A 144 2.69 -8.40 1.97
C PHE A 144 3.90 -9.15 1.40
N PRO A 145 4.29 -10.34 1.91
CA PRO A 145 5.35 -11.13 1.28
C PRO A 145 5.06 -11.44 -0.20
N GLU A 146 3.82 -11.82 -0.52
CA GLU A 146 3.40 -12.05 -1.91
C GLU A 146 3.42 -10.77 -2.75
N THR A 147 2.90 -9.66 -2.19
CA THR A 147 2.86 -8.35 -2.87
C THR A 147 4.24 -7.87 -3.27
N PHE A 148 5.26 -8.12 -2.45
CA PHE A 148 6.63 -7.67 -2.68
C PHE A 148 7.57 -8.79 -3.19
N ALA A 149 7.03 -9.91 -3.68
CA ALA A 149 7.80 -11.06 -4.14
C ALA A 149 8.84 -11.52 -3.11
N ASN A 150 8.50 -11.47 -1.82
CA ASN A 150 9.37 -11.78 -0.68
C ASN A 150 10.67 -10.96 -0.62
N ASP A 151 10.66 -9.73 -1.16
CA ASP A 151 11.82 -8.85 -1.10
C ASP A 151 12.20 -8.52 0.35
N PRO A 152 13.34 -8.99 0.86
CA PRO A 152 13.72 -8.81 2.26
C PRO A 152 14.02 -7.36 2.62
N ASN A 153 14.26 -6.48 1.64
CA ASN A 153 14.55 -5.07 1.89
C ASN A 153 13.27 -4.26 2.14
N ARG A 154 12.14 -4.75 1.63
CA ARG A 154 10.82 -4.11 1.79
C ARG A 154 9.99 -4.70 2.92
N LEU A 155 10.43 -5.80 3.50
CA LEU A 155 9.70 -6.57 4.48
C LEU A 155 10.49 -6.68 5.78
N TYR A 156 9.94 -6.19 6.88
CA TYR A 156 10.51 -6.40 8.20
C TYR A 156 9.79 -7.51 8.97
N ILE A 157 10.49 -8.13 9.94
CA ILE A 157 9.91 -9.14 10.81
C ILE A 157 8.80 -8.51 11.64
N PRO A 158 7.56 -9.03 11.59
CA PRO A 158 6.45 -8.48 12.35
C PRO A 158 6.81 -8.28 13.83
N TRP A 159 6.46 -7.12 14.37
CA TRP A 159 6.73 -6.68 15.74
C TRP A 159 8.21 -6.54 16.13
N SER A 160 9.15 -6.77 15.23
CA SER A 160 10.56 -6.49 15.47
C SER A 160 10.87 -5.05 15.11
N ILE A 161 10.96 -4.19 16.12
CA ILE A 161 11.29 -2.79 15.94
C ILE A 161 12.74 -2.59 15.47
N ASP A 162 13.65 -3.46 15.92
CA ASP A 162 15.04 -3.45 15.51
C ASP A 162 15.20 -3.76 14.02
N ASP A 163 14.51 -4.79 13.52
CA ASP A 163 14.55 -5.14 12.10
C ASP A 163 13.92 -4.03 11.24
N ALA A 164 12.79 -3.46 11.70
CA ALA A 164 12.16 -2.32 11.03
C ALA A 164 13.09 -1.11 10.98
N TYR A 165 13.78 -0.79 12.08
CA TYR A 165 14.74 0.30 12.17
C TYR A 165 15.91 0.13 11.19
N HIS A 166 16.57 -1.04 11.21
CA HIS A 166 17.71 -1.29 10.33
C HIS A 166 17.34 -1.22 8.84
N LYS A 167 16.20 -1.77 8.46
CA LYS A 167 15.70 -1.71 7.09
C LYS A 167 15.29 -0.29 6.68
N LEU A 168 14.65 0.44 7.61
CA LEU A 168 14.31 1.84 7.40
C LEU A 168 15.55 2.68 7.10
N GLN A 169 16.64 2.50 7.86
CA GLN A 169 17.89 3.21 7.64
C GLN A 169 18.46 2.98 6.23
N ASN A 170 18.41 1.74 5.74
CA ASN A 170 18.88 1.41 4.40
C ASN A 170 17.99 2.07 3.32
N LEU A 171 16.68 1.95 3.45
CA LEU A 171 15.71 2.54 2.52
C LEU A 171 15.71 4.08 2.51
N LEU A 172 16.16 4.72 3.58
CA LEU A 172 16.34 6.18 3.62
C LEU A 172 17.57 6.67 2.86
N ARG A 173 18.54 5.79 2.59
CA ARG A 173 19.80 6.14 1.91
C ARG A 173 19.71 5.97 0.41
N GLU A 174 19.09 4.90 -0.05
CA GLU A 174 19.10 4.50 -1.46
C GLU A 174 17.69 4.21 -1.98
N PRO A 175 17.41 4.49 -3.26
CA PRO A 175 16.17 4.07 -3.88
C PRO A 175 16.14 2.55 -3.97
N HIS A 176 15.07 1.97 -3.49
CA HIS A 176 14.82 0.53 -3.55
C HIS A 176 13.36 0.28 -3.92
N HIS A 177 13.04 0.53 -5.17
CA HIS A 177 11.71 0.27 -5.70
C HIS A 177 11.83 -0.40 -7.07
N ASN A 178 10.85 -1.20 -7.39
CA ASN A 178 10.71 -1.81 -8.70
C ASN A 178 9.36 -1.39 -9.28
N MET A 179 9.36 -0.30 -10.01
CA MET A 179 8.16 0.27 -10.66
C MET A 179 7.44 -0.74 -11.56
N GLY A 180 8.16 -1.75 -12.08
CA GLY A 180 7.59 -2.81 -12.90
C GLY A 180 6.83 -3.86 -12.08
N LEU A 181 7.26 -4.18 -10.87
CA LEU A 181 6.76 -5.32 -10.12
C LEU A 181 5.24 -5.29 -9.92
N ILE A 182 4.69 -4.16 -9.46
CA ILE A 182 3.26 -4.02 -9.24
C ILE A 182 2.49 -3.95 -10.56
N SER A 183 3.06 -3.29 -11.57
CA SER A 183 2.49 -3.24 -12.92
C SER A 183 2.44 -4.61 -13.56
N ASP A 184 3.53 -5.37 -13.50
CA ASP A 184 3.64 -6.72 -14.05
C ASP A 184 2.71 -7.69 -13.33
N TRP A 185 2.63 -7.58 -12.01
CA TRP A 185 1.70 -8.36 -11.20
C TRP A 185 0.24 -8.06 -11.56
N ASN A 186 -0.12 -6.78 -11.77
CA ASN A 186 -1.47 -6.40 -12.20
C ASN A 186 -1.80 -6.95 -13.58
N ASN A 187 -0.91 -6.79 -14.56
CA ASN A 187 -1.11 -7.27 -15.91
C ASN A 187 -1.29 -8.80 -15.92
N SER A 188 -0.38 -9.52 -15.26
CA SER A 188 -0.47 -10.98 -15.17
C SER A 188 -1.73 -11.45 -14.43
N THR A 189 -2.20 -10.69 -13.44
CA THR A 189 -3.42 -11.04 -12.71
C THR A 189 -4.67 -10.80 -13.54
N VAL A 190 -4.72 -9.72 -14.32
CA VAL A 190 -5.82 -9.45 -15.26
C VAL A 190 -5.91 -10.60 -16.29
N ASP A 191 -4.80 -10.94 -16.91
CA ASP A 191 -4.75 -12.03 -17.89
C ASP A 191 -5.22 -13.36 -17.29
N ARG A 192 -4.73 -13.71 -16.10
CA ARG A 192 -5.17 -14.93 -15.38
C ARG A 192 -6.66 -14.91 -15.04
N VAL A 193 -7.22 -13.76 -14.64
CA VAL A 193 -8.66 -13.64 -14.36
C VAL A 193 -9.47 -13.80 -15.64
N VAL A 194 -9.03 -13.19 -16.74
CA VAL A 194 -9.66 -13.35 -18.06
C VAL A 194 -9.61 -14.83 -18.48
N ASP A 195 -8.46 -15.49 -18.37
CA ASP A 195 -8.31 -16.92 -18.69
C ASP A 195 -9.24 -17.81 -17.86
N ILE A 196 -9.33 -17.56 -16.54
CA ILE A 196 -10.22 -18.30 -15.64
C ILE A 196 -11.68 -18.10 -16.06
N ILE A 197 -12.10 -16.86 -16.29
CA ILE A 197 -13.50 -16.56 -16.67
C ILE A 197 -13.82 -17.21 -18.02
N THR A 198 -12.92 -17.12 -18.99
CA THR A 198 -13.10 -17.71 -20.32
C THR A 198 -13.11 -19.23 -20.22
N GLY A 199 -12.16 -19.82 -19.51
CA GLY A 199 -12.08 -21.27 -19.31
C GLY A 199 -13.30 -21.84 -18.59
N VAL A 200 -13.81 -21.15 -17.56
CA VAL A 200 -15.06 -21.51 -16.88
C VAL A 200 -16.24 -21.38 -17.83
N GLY A 201 -16.31 -20.29 -18.61
CA GLY A 201 -17.36 -20.10 -19.61
C GLY A 201 -17.39 -21.22 -20.65
N GLU A 202 -16.23 -21.64 -21.17
CA GLU A 202 -16.13 -22.76 -22.09
C GLU A 202 -16.55 -24.11 -21.48
N GLN A 203 -16.15 -24.37 -20.22
CA GLN A 203 -16.56 -25.57 -19.49
C GLN A 203 -18.07 -25.58 -19.26
N TRP A 204 -18.67 -24.47 -18.90
CA TRP A 204 -20.12 -24.34 -18.75
C TRP A 204 -20.86 -24.56 -20.08
N ASN A 205 -20.35 -24.01 -21.17
CA ASN A 205 -20.95 -24.20 -22.49
C ASN A 205 -20.86 -25.68 -22.93
N ARG A 206 -19.72 -26.34 -22.67
CA ARG A 206 -19.56 -27.77 -22.94
C ARG A 206 -20.46 -28.64 -22.05
N ALA A 207 -20.62 -28.28 -20.78
CA ALA A 207 -21.54 -28.98 -19.87
C ALA A 207 -23.01 -28.74 -20.27
N GLY A 208 -23.37 -27.49 -20.60
CA GLY A 208 -24.72 -27.14 -21.06
C GLY A 208 -25.13 -27.87 -22.33
N ASN A 209 -24.21 -28.03 -23.27
CA ASN A 209 -24.45 -28.82 -24.48
C ASN A 209 -24.63 -30.30 -24.15
N ARG A 210 -23.87 -30.90 -23.23
CA ARG A 210 -24.07 -32.27 -22.76
C ARG A 210 -25.42 -32.47 -22.07
N TYR A 211 -25.91 -31.50 -21.33
CA TYR A 211 -27.22 -31.55 -20.67
C TYR A 211 -28.38 -31.36 -21.65
N ARG A 212 -28.18 -30.66 -22.78
CA ARG A 212 -29.20 -30.53 -23.84
C ARG A 212 -29.36 -31.82 -24.62
N ASP A 213 -28.30 -32.58 -24.78
CA ASP A 213 -28.35 -33.89 -25.47
C ASP A 213 -28.99 -35.01 -24.61
N HIS A 214 -29.08 -34.80 -23.30
CA HIS A 214 -29.81 -35.67 -22.39
C HIS A 214 -31.15 -35.05 -21.97
N ALA A 215 -32.11 -35.02 -22.88
CA ALA A 215 -33.46 -34.47 -22.70
C ALA A 215 -34.34 -35.15 -21.61
N ALA A 216 -33.72 -35.74 -20.58
CA ALA A 216 -34.41 -36.47 -19.53
C ALA A 216 -34.35 -35.85 -18.13
N HIS A 217 -33.80 -34.67 -17.94
CA HIS A 217 -33.75 -34.03 -16.62
C HIS A 217 -34.31 -32.62 -16.63
N GLU A 218 -35.63 -32.51 -16.55
CA GLU A 218 -36.44 -31.27 -16.39
C GLU A 218 -36.24 -30.56 -15.06
N LYS A 219 -35.06 -30.47 -14.48
CA LYS A 219 -34.91 -29.89 -13.14
C LYS A 219 -34.04 -28.64 -13.03
N TYR A 220 -33.41 -28.17 -14.10
CA TYR A 220 -32.61 -26.93 -14.00
C TYR A 220 -32.88 -26.02 -15.19
N GLN A 221 -33.66 -24.94 -14.93
CA GLN A 221 -33.72 -23.82 -15.86
C GLN A 221 -32.42 -23.03 -15.78
N VAL A 222 -31.63 -23.04 -16.86
CA VAL A 222 -30.50 -22.16 -17.03
C VAL A 222 -31.04 -20.78 -17.39
N VAL A 223 -30.91 -19.83 -16.49
CA VAL A 223 -31.24 -18.42 -16.80
C VAL A 223 -30.15 -17.93 -17.77
N LYS A 224 -30.52 -17.68 -19.01
CA LYS A 224 -29.69 -16.94 -19.96
C LYS A 224 -29.60 -15.49 -19.48
N ILE A 225 -28.42 -15.04 -19.13
CA ILE A 225 -28.11 -13.61 -19.03
C ILE A 225 -27.79 -13.18 -20.48
N GLU A 226 -28.73 -12.50 -21.11
CA GLU A 226 -28.46 -11.82 -22.37
C GLU A 226 -27.66 -10.55 -22.09
N SER A 227 -26.58 -10.38 -22.85
CA SER A 227 -25.67 -9.23 -22.81
C SER A 227 -26.28 -8.00 -23.48
#